data_22cafd738e98a7bd7250f3abd691ec71
#
_entry.id   22cafd738e98a7bd7250f3abd691ec71
#
_cell.length_a   1.000
_cell.length_b   1.000
_cell.length_c   1.000
_cell.angle_alpha   90.00
_cell.angle_beta   90.00
_cell.angle_gamma   90.00
#
_symmetry.space_group_name_H-M   'P 1'
#
loop_
_entity.id
_entity.type
_entity.pdbx_description
1 polymer ?
#
loop_
_entity_poly.entity_id
_entity_poly.type
_entity_poly.pdbx_seq_one_letter_code
_entity_poly.pdbx_strand_id
1 'polypeptide(L)'
;MKKKHSVIIFTDLDGTLLNRDTFKFDEIKDYIKSLISEGIIIIPNTSKTEVEIEDFNKKLDLNLPFISENGSAIFGLDNINKNFPNNIVLSREKEITLKVFQKEVPENLRSKCKLISKMERK
;
A
#
# COMPACT_ATOMS: atom_id res chain seq x y z
N MET A 1 8.25 28.71 -3.57
CA MET A 1 8.09 28.14 -4.93
C MET A 1 7.79 26.66 -4.86
N LYS A 2 6.67 26.22 -5.37
CA LYS A 2 6.37 24.78 -5.46
C LYS A 2 7.31 24.17 -6.50
N LYS A 3 8.10 23.18 -6.08
CA LYS A 3 8.91 22.40 -7.01
C LYS A 3 8.02 21.61 -7.94
N LYS A 4 8.37 21.61 -9.21
CA LYS A 4 7.65 20.84 -10.23
C LYS A 4 8.04 19.37 -10.08
N HIS A 5 7.05 18.48 -9.92
CA HIS A 5 7.31 17.05 -9.88
C HIS A 5 7.77 16.59 -11.27
N SER A 6 8.97 16.06 -11.36
CA SER A 6 9.57 15.61 -12.62
C SER A 6 9.86 14.12 -12.67
N VAL A 7 9.85 13.45 -11.51
CA VAL A 7 10.20 12.04 -11.39
C VAL A 7 9.22 11.34 -10.46
N ILE A 8 8.74 10.18 -10.88
CA ILE A 8 7.96 9.28 -10.06
C ILE A 8 8.75 7.98 -9.93
N ILE A 9 8.92 7.51 -8.69
CA ILE A 9 9.58 6.25 -8.41
C ILE A 9 8.55 5.27 -7.85
N PHE A 10 8.32 4.18 -8.56
CA PHE A 10 7.57 3.04 -8.04
C PHE A 10 8.54 2.08 -7.40
N THR A 11 8.27 1.63 -6.20
CA THR A 11 9.17 0.75 -5.47
C THR A 11 8.42 -0.33 -4.72
N ASP A 12 9.02 -1.52 -4.66
CA ASP A 12 8.57 -2.55 -3.72
C ASP A 12 8.99 -2.17 -2.30
N LEU A 13 8.36 -2.77 -1.30
CA LEU A 13 8.69 -2.55 0.11
C LEU A 13 9.57 -3.66 0.67
N ASP A 14 9.04 -4.88 0.73
CA ASP A 14 9.71 -5.99 1.39
C ASP A 14 10.94 -6.44 0.60
N GLY A 15 12.11 -6.36 1.22
CA GLY A 15 13.38 -6.72 0.59
C GLY A 15 13.93 -5.67 -0.37
N THR A 16 13.27 -4.52 -0.49
CA THR A 16 13.73 -3.39 -1.33
C THR A 16 13.93 -2.16 -0.45
N LEU A 17 12.85 -1.48 -0.05
CA LEU A 17 12.94 -0.38 0.90
C LEU A 17 13.06 -0.86 2.33
N LEU A 18 12.40 -1.97 2.65
CA LEU A 18 12.50 -2.59 3.97
C LEU A 18 13.52 -3.71 3.91
N ASN A 19 14.37 -3.78 4.94
CA ASN A 19 15.29 -4.90 5.09
C ASN A 19 14.48 -6.20 5.20
N ARG A 20 14.83 -7.19 4.37
CA ARG A 20 14.10 -8.46 4.30
C ARG A 20 14.06 -9.21 5.63
N ASP A 21 15.14 -9.17 6.40
CA ASP A 21 15.28 -9.93 7.64
C ASP A 21 14.69 -9.20 8.86
N THR A 22 14.84 -7.88 8.92
CA THR A 22 14.44 -7.08 10.07
C THR A 22 13.24 -6.20 9.81
N PHE A 23 12.88 -5.96 8.55
CA PHE A 23 11.86 -5.00 8.11
C PHE A 23 12.09 -3.59 8.66
N LYS A 24 13.36 -3.25 8.94
CA LYS A 24 13.74 -1.91 9.41
C LYS A 24 13.91 -0.94 8.25
N PHE A 25 13.57 0.30 8.50
CA PHE A 25 13.63 1.38 7.51
C PHE A 25 14.26 2.66 8.06
N ASP A 26 14.80 2.62 9.29
CA ASP A 26 15.39 3.80 9.92
C ASP A 26 16.55 4.38 9.11
N GLU A 27 17.34 3.51 8.48
CA GLU A 27 18.50 3.91 7.68
C GLU A 27 18.12 4.68 6.41
N ILE A 28 16.93 4.39 5.85
CA ILE A 28 16.49 5.00 4.60
C ILE A 28 15.47 6.12 4.80
N LYS A 29 14.95 6.27 6.01
CA LYS A 29 13.91 7.25 6.32
C LYS A 29 14.32 8.67 5.91
N ASP A 30 15.48 9.12 6.34
CA ASP A 30 15.97 10.45 6.05
C ASP A 30 16.26 10.62 4.56
N TYR A 31 16.75 9.58 3.92
CA TYR A 31 17.00 9.59 2.47
C TYR A 31 15.68 9.74 1.69
N ILE A 32 14.65 8.99 2.05
CA ILE A 32 13.33 9.11 1.44
C ILE A 32 12.79 10.54 1.61
N LYS A 33 12.89 11.10 2.81
CA LYS A 33 12.46 12.47 3.08
C LYS A 33 13.21 13.49 2.23
N SER A 34 14.51 13.30 2.01
CA SER A 34 15.30 14.17 1.16
C SER A 34 14.85 14.11 -0.30
N LEU A 35 14.53 12.92 -0.82
CA LEU A 35 14.00 12.76 -2.18
C LEU A 35 12.67 13.48 -2.36
N ILE A 36 11.79 13.35 -1.39
CA ILE A 36 10.49 14.03 -1.42
C ILE A 36 10.67 15.55 -1.39
N SER A 37 11.61 16.06 -0.59
CA SER A 37 11.92 17.50 -0.54
C SER A 37 12.47 18.03 -1.87
N GLU A 38 13.08 17.18 -2.68
CA GLU A 38 13.55 17.50 -4.03
C GLU A 38 12.42 17.45 -5.08
N GLY A 39 11.19 17.11 -4.69
CA GLY A 39 10.05 17.04 -5.59
C GLY A 39 9.87 15.69 -6.27
N ILE A 40 10.56 14.65 -5.78
CA ILE A 40 10.40 13.28 -6.28
C ILE A 40 9.18 12.65 -5.61
N ILE A 41 8.32 12.03 -6.40
CA ILE A 41 7.16 11.28 -5.90
C ILE A 41 7.56 9.82 -5.75
N ILE A 42 7.39 9.26 -4.55
CA ILE A 42 7.68 7.86 -4.27
C ILE A 42 6.36 7.14 -4.02
N ILE A 43 6.10 6.09 -4.79
CA ILE A 43 4.87 5.30 -4.69
C ILE A 43 5.24 3.85 -4.44
N PRO A 44 5.09 3.36 -3.20
CA PRO A 44 5.20 1.94 -2.93
C PRO A 44 4.15 1.15 -3.72
N ASN A 45 4.60 0.08 -4.36
CA ASN A 45 3.74 -0.88 -5.07
C ASN A 45 3.97 -2.25 -4.42
N THR A 46 3.00 -2.73 -3.66
CA THR A 46 3.24 -3.80 -2.73
C THR A 46 2.08 -4.79 -2.64
N SER A 47 2.39 -6.00 -2.18
CA SER A 47 1.36 -6.99 -1.80
C SER A 47 0.69 -6.67 -0.46
N LYS A 48 1.22 -5.72 0.30
CA LYS A 48 0.66 -5.33 1.60
C LYS A 48 -0.72 -4.70 1.44
N THR A 49 -1.51 -4.81 2.51
CA THR A 49 -2.83 -4.18 2.59
C THR A 49 -2.72 -2.71 2.94
N GLU A 50 -3.83 -1.98 2.76
CA GLU A 50 -3.96 -0.57 3.15
C GLU A 50 -3.50 -0.33 4.60
N VAL A 51 -3.97 -1.16 5.53
CA VAL A 51 -3.65 -1.01 6.96
C VAL A 51 -2.15 -1.12 7.22
N GLU A 52 -1.48 -2.06 6.56
CA GLU A 52 -0.02 -2.23 6.71
C GLU A 52 0.76 -1.03 6.16
N ILE A 53 0.29 -0.44 5.05
CA ILE A 53 0.95 0.73 4.47
C ILE A 53 0.67 1.98 5.29
N GLU A 54 -0.53 2.12 5.83
CA GLU A 54 -0.84 3.23 6.74
C GLU A 54 0.06 3.20 7.98
N ASP A 55 0.30 2.01 8.54
CA ASP A 55 1.24 1.84 9.64
C ASP A 55 2.66 2.20 9.23
N PHE A 56 3.08 1.79 8.04
CA PHE A 56 4.37 2.16 7.46
C PHE A 56 4.52 3.68 7.33
N ASN A 57 3.52 4.35 6.77
CA ASN A 57 3.52 5.82 6.66
C ASN A 57 3.62 6.51 8.01
N LYS A 58 2.89 6.01 9.02
CA LYS A 58 2.97 6.53 10.39
C LYS A 58 4.38 6.41 10.96
N LYS A 59 5.00 5.27 10.81
CA LYS A 59 6.36 5.02 11.33
C LYS A 59 7.40 5.91 10.68
N LEU A 60 7.20 6.24 9.40
CA LEU A 60 8.08 7.15 8.67
C LEU A 60 7.73 8.63 8.85
N ASP A 61 6.60 8.93 9.47
CA ASP A 61 6.04 10.28 9.52
C ASP A 61 5.90 10.87 8.11
N LEU A 62 5.33 10.08 7.22
CA LEU A 62 5.11 10.43 5.81
C LEU A 62 3.68 10.11 5.40
N ASN A 63 3.28 10.69 4.26
CA ASN A 63 1.99 10.44 3.61
C ASN A 63 2.22 10.02 2.16
N LEU A 64 2.97 8.93 1.96
CA LEU A 64 3.22 8.42 0.63
C LEU A 64 1.93 7.87 0.02
N PRO A 65 1.61 8.24 -1.23
CA PRO A 65 0.61 7.48 -1.98
C PRO A 65 1.13 6.06 -2.18
N PHE A 66 0.25 5.09 -2.36
CA PHE A 66 0.69 3.70 -2.50
C PHE A 66 -0.30 2.87 -3.31
N ILE A 67 0.22 1.80 -3.91
CA ILE A 67 -0.54 0.77 -4.59
C ILE A 67 -0.51 -0.46 -3.70
N SER A 68 -1.70 -0.93 -3.29
CA SER A 68 -1.85 -2.04 -2.35
C SER A 68 -2.29 -3.33 -3.02
N GLU A 69 -2.05 -4.44 -2.33
CA GLU A 69 -2.56 -5.77 -2.68
C GLU A 69 -2.34 -6.11 -4.16
N ASN A 70 -1.09 -5.91 -4.62
CA ASN A 70 -0.66 -6.22 -5.99
C ASN A 70 -1.46 -5.47 -7.08
N GLY A 71 -1.84 -4.24 -6.81
CA GLY A 71 -2.52 -3.40 -7.79
C GLY A 71 -4.04 -3.39 -7.68
N SER A 72 -4.59 -3.92 -6.60
CA SER A 72 -6.05 -3.91 -6.40
C SER A 72 -6.61 -2.53 -6.07
N ALA A 73 -5.81 -1.66 -5.48
CA ALA A 73 -6.21 -0.30 -5.14
C ALA A 73 -5.03 0.66 -5.10
N ILE A 74 -5.32 1.94 -5.30
CA ILE A 74 -4.37 3.04 -5.17
C ILE A 74 -4.93 4.00 -4.13
N PHE A 75 -4.11 4.40 -3.17
CA PHE A 75 -4.47 5.31 -2.09
C PHE A 75 -3.55 6.51 -2.04
N GLY A 76 -4.04 7.61 -1.50
CA GLY A 76 -3.23 8.78 -1.16
C GLY A 76 -2.80 9.65 -2.34
N LEU A 77 -3.43 9.54 -3.50
CA LEU A 77 -3.11 10.37 -4.65
C LEU A 77 -3.37 11.86 -4.40
N ASP A 78 -4.31 12.18 -3.53
CA ASP A 78 -4.61 13.55 -3.12
C ASP A 78 -3.43 14.20 -2.36
N ASN A 79 -2.51 13.41 -1.83
CA ASN A 79 -1.26 13.93 -1.26
C ASN A 79 -0.30 14.49 -2.32
N ILE A 80 -0.44 14.08 -3.56
CA ILE A 80 0.32 14.62 -4.69
C ILE A 80 -0.34 15.87 -5.23
N ASN A 81 -1.65 15.82 -5.44
CA ASN A 81 -2.44 16.93 -5.95
C ASN A 81 -3.85 16.80 -5.40
N LYS A 82 -4.36 17.88 -4.80
CA LYS A 82 -5.70 17.93 -4.18
C LYS A 82 -6.84 17.61 -5.13
N ASN A 83 -6.63 17.74 -6.44
CA ASN A 83 -7.63 17.44 -7.46
C ASN A 83 -7.72 15.94 -7.77
N PHE A 84 -6.78 15.14 -7.29
CA PHE A 84 -6.81 13.70 -7.47
C PHE A 84 -7.70 13.05 -6.42
N PRO A 85 -8.37 11.93 -6.76
CA PRO A 85 -9.15 11.20 -5.76
C PRO A 85 -8.24 10.62 -4.69
N ASN A 86 -8.77 10.48 -3.47
CA ASN A 86 -8.02 9.87 -2.36
C ASN A 86 -7.70 8.41 -2.67
N ASN A 87 -8.68 7.69 -3.19
CA ASN A 87 -8.49 6.28 -3.53
C ASN A 87 -9.10 5.92 -4.88
N ILE A 88 -8.53 4.90 -5.51
CA ILE A 88 -9.08 4.24 -6.69
C ILE A 88 -9.03 2.74 -6.42
N VAL A 89 -10.20 2.08 -6.41
CA VAL A 89 -10.30 0.63 -6.20
C VAL A 89 -10.56 -0.02 -7.54
N LEU A 90 -9.66 -0.91 -7.96
CA LEU A 90 -9.72 -1.61 -9.24
C LEU A 90 -10.27 -3.03 -9.11
N SER A 91 -10.26 -3.58 -7.90
CA SER A 91 -10.80 -4.90 -7.62
C SER A 91 -12.33 -4.87 -7.52
N ARG A 92 -12.94 -6.06 -7.62
CA ARG A 92 -14.37 -6.21 -7.36
C ARG A 92 -14.69 -5.89 -5.90
N GLU A 93 -15.90 -5.40 -5.68
CA GLU A 93 -16.39 -5.21 -4.32
C GLU A 93 -16.28 -6.51 -3.51
N LYS A 94 -15.86 -6.36 -2.27
CA LYS A 94 -15.63 -7.47 -1.36
C LYS A 94 -16.87 -8.38 -1.22
N GLU A 95 -18.05 -7.79 -1.15
CA GLU A 95 -19.32 -8.51 -0.99
C GLU A 95 -19.60 -9.42 -2.19
N ILE A 96 -19.34 -8.96 -3.41
CA ILE A 96 -19.52 -9.73 -4.62
C ILE A 96 -18.56 -10.91 -4.65
N THR A 97 -17.29 -10.66 -4.33
CA THR A 97 -16.26 -11.70 -4.27
C THR A 97 -16.60 -12.77 -3.23
N LEU A 98 -17.08 -12.35 -2.06
CA LEU A 98 -17.49 -13.28 -1.00
C LEU A 98 -18.69 -14.14 -1.41
N LYS A 99 -19.66 -13.57 -2.11
CA LYS A 99 -20.82 -14.33 -2.61
C LYS A 99 -20.40 -15.41 -3.61
N VAL A 100 -19.51 -15.07 -4.54
CA VAL A 100 -18.97 -16.05 -5.49
C VAL A 100 -18.18 -17.14 -4.76
N PHE A 101 -17.36 -16.76 -3.81
CA PHE A 101 -16.58 -17.71 -2.99
C PHE A 101 -17.49 -18.66 -2.24
N GLN A 102 -18.55 -18.15 -1.59
CA GLN A 102 -19.51 -18.98 -0.85
C GLN A 102 -20.28 -19.95 -1.75
N LYS A 103 -20.57 -19.52 -2.97
CA LYS A 103 -21.30 -20.32 -3.96
C LYS A 103 -20.44 -21.43 -4.57
N GLU A 104 -19.20 -21.08 -4.95
CA GLU A 104 -18.35 -21.94 -5.79
C GLU A 104 -17.39 -22.82 -4.99
N VAL A 105 -17.07 -22.45 -3.75
CA VAL A 105 -16.10 -23.21 -2.93
C VAL A 105 -16.84 -24.10 -1.93
N PRO A 106 -16.55 -25.43 -1.90
CA PRO A 106 -17.17 -26.35 -0.94
C PRO A 106 -16.95 -25.94 0.51
N GLU A 107 -17.94 -26.19 1.36
CA GLU A 107 -17.93 -25.78 2.77
C GLU A 107 -16.70 -26.31 3.54
N ASN A 108 -16.28 -27.54 3.28
CA ASN A 108 -15.11 -28.13 3.93
C ASN A 108 -13.80 -27.38 3.62
N LEU A 109 -13.74 -26.70 2.50
CA LEU A 109 -12.61 -25.82 2.14
C LEU A 109 -12.82 -24.41 2.65
N ARG A 110 -14.05 -23.88 2.57
CA ARG A 110 -14.38 -22.54 3.06
C ARG A 110 -14.07 -22.36 4.55
N SER A 111 -14.36 -23.39 5.35
CA SER A 111 -14.12 -23.34 6.80
C SER A 111 -12.64 -23.16 7.15
N LYS A 112 -11.74 -23.52 6.23
CA LYS A 112 -10.29 -23.35 6.39
C LYS A 112 -9.77 -21.99 5.93
N CYS A 113 -10.63 -21.19 5.33
CA CYS A 113 -10.27 -19.88 4.78
C CYS A 113 -10.63 -18.76 5.75
N LYS A 114 -9.83 -17.72 5.78
CA LYS A 114 -10.02 -16.56 6.64
C LYS A 114 -9.75 -15.29 5.85
N LEU A 115 -10.58 -14.26 6.05
CA LEU A 115 -10.33 -12.96 5.45
C LEU A 115 -9.07 -12.34 6.06
N ILE A 116 -8.22 -11.77 5.21
CA ILE A 116 -7.00 -11.10 5.66
C ILE A 116 -7.32 -10.00 6.67
N SER A 117 -8.41 -9.27 6.45
CA SER A 117 -8.86 -8.21 7.36
C SER A 117 -9.22 -8.70 8.78
N LYS A 118 -9.45 -10.01 8.92
CA LYS A 118 -9.75 -10.64 10.21
C LYS A 118 -8.59 -11.44 10.78
N MET A 119 -7.48 -11.50 10.09
CA MET A 119 -6.29 -12.21 10.57
C MET A 119 -5.51 -11.32 11.53
N GLU A 120 -5.09 -11.89 12.65
CA GLU A 120 -4.13 -11.23 13.52
C GLU A 120 -2.79 -11.15 12.81
N ARG A 121 -2.18 -9.98 12.87
CA ARG A 121 -0.87 -9.74 12.27
C ARG A 121 0.16 -9.63 13.37
N LYS A 122 1.10 -10.50 13.30
CA LYS A 122 2.23 -10.48 14.21
C LYS A 122 3.34 -9.61 13.66
#